data_31a95a811f2cad918341daa3d802c85d
#
_entry.id   31a95a811f2cad918341daa3d802c85d
#
_cell.length_a   1.000
_cell.length_b   1.000
_cell.length_c   1.000
_cell.angle_alpha   90.00
_cell.angle_beta   90.00
_cell.angle_gamma   90.00
#
_symmetry.space_group_name_H-M   'P 1'
#
loop_
_entity.id
_entity.type
_entity.pdbx_description
1 polymer ?
#
loop_
_entity_poly.entity_id
_entity_poly.type
_entity_poly.pdbx_seq_one_letter_code
_entity_poly.pdbx_strand_id
1 'polypeptide(L)'
;MKHKVAFYSEVDESEPWKKLLRKKNIELLEWPSKEHNFKAIETAILWNPPKYIWNDFPNLKLIQSLGAGVDHILKANPPLNIKICRLIDSELTSQMVHYALLTILMCHRNIHQNITNQKTKVWEQIHHKSTSETIVLILGFGNI
;
A
#
# COMPACT_ATOMS: atom_id res chain seq x y z
N MET A 1 14.70 -27.06 -5.40
CA MET A 1 15.37 -25.86 -4.81
C MET A 1 14.32 -24.93 -4.26
N LYS A 2 14.50 -24.36 -3.07
CA LYS A 2 13.61 -23.30 -2.57
C LYS A 2 13.95 -22.02 -3.31
N HIS A 3 12.91 -21.31 -3.77
CA HIS A 3 13.09 -19.98 -4.35
C HIS A 3 13.37 -18.97 -3.24
N LYS A 4 14.47 -18.22 -3.35
CA LYS A 4 14.88 -17.23 -2.34
C LYS A 4 14.42 -15.85 -2.75
N VAL A 5 13.79 -15.12 -1.82
CA VAL A 5 13.27 -13.78 -2.02
C VAL A 5 13.76 -12.88 -0.91
N ALA A 6 14.29 -11.71 -1.23
CA ALA A 6 14.66 -10.72 -0.23
C ALA A 6 13.41 -9.97 0.26
N PHE A 7 13.45 -9.55 1.51
CA PHE A 7 12.37 -8.78 2.13
C PHE A 7 12.93 -7.57 2.86
N TYR A 8 12.31 -6.42 2.65
CA TYR A 8 12.54 -5.22 3.43
C TYR A 8 11.26 -4.42 3.58
N SER A 9 10.94 -4.05 4.80
CA SER A 9 9.87 -3.11 5.13
C SER A 9 10.26 -2.29 6.36
N GLU A 10 9.90 -1.02 6.37
CA GLU A 10 10.03 -0.16 7.55
C GLU A 10 8.86 -0.33 8.53
N VAL A 11 7.76 -0.94 8.09
CA VAL A 11 6.50 -1.00 8.85
C VAL A 11 5.98 -2.43 9.07
N ASP A 12 6.32 -3.36 8.16
CA ASP A 12 5.82 -4.73 8.24
C ASP A 12 6.84 -5.66 8.88
N GLU A 13 6.37 -6.53 9.77
CA GLU A 13 7.16 -7.64 10.30
C GLU A 13 7.29 -8.76 9.26
N SER A 14 8.44 -9.40 9.19
CA SER A 14 8.73 -10.47 8.22
C SER A 14 8.09 -11.81 8.58
N GLU A 15 7.86 -12.10 9.86
CA GLU A 15 7.45 -13.43 10.33
C GLU A 15 6.11 -13.92 9.74
N PRO A 16 5.04 -13.09 9.64
CA PRO A 16 3.82 -13.49 8.95
C PRO A 16 4.06 -13.90 7.49
N TRP A 17 4.92 -13.14 6.79
CA TRP A 17 5.28 -13.38 5.40
C TRP A 17 6.10 -14.66 5.24
N LYS A 18 7.08 -14.91 6.11
CA LYS A 18 7.86 -16.16 6.13
C LYS A 18 6.96 -17.37 6.28
N LYS A 19 6.00 -17.31 7.20
CA LYS A 19 5.06 -18.40 7.46
C LYS A 19 4.19 -18.72 6.23
N LEU A 20 3.69 -17.70 5.53
CA LEU A 20 2.86 -17.87 4.34
C LEU A 20 3.69 -18.38 3.15
N LEU A 21 4.85 -17.79 2.90
CA LEU A 21 5.67 -18.09 1.73
C LEU A 21 6.34 -19.47 1.82
N ARG A 22 6.67 -19.95 3.03
CA ARG A 22 7.14 -21.32 3.25
C ARG A 22 6.17 -22.39 2.71
N LYS A 23 4.86 -22.15 2.81
CA LYS A 23 3.83 -23.05 2.26
C LYS A 23 3.89 -23.12 0.72
N LYS A 24 4.48 -22.13 0.08
CA LYS A 24 4.67 -22.05 -1.38
C LYS A 24 6.10 -22.39 -1.82
N ASN A 25 6.89 -23.02 -0.92
CA ASN A 25 8.29 -23.37 -1.16
C ASN A 25 9.21 -22.16 -1.45
N ILE A 26 8.86 -20.99 -0.91
CA ILE A 26 9.63 -19.74 -0.99
C ILE A 26 10.30 -19.49 0.36
N GLU A 27 11.59 -19.18 0.32
CA GLU A 27 12.39 -18.80 1.48
C GLU A 27 12.55 -17.27 1.48
N LEU A 28 12.04 -16.62 2.53
CA LEU A 28 12.16 -15.17 2.70
C LEU A 28 13.40 -14.84 3.50
N LEU A 29 14.25 -13.99 2.96
CA LEU A 29 15.51 -13.52 3.56
C LEU A 29 15.37 -12.03 3.89
N GLU A 30 15.46 -11.69 5.16
CA GLU A 30 15.41 -10.29 5.60
C GLU A 30 16.69 -9.54 5.21
N TRP A 31 16.53 -8.36 4.68
CA TRP A 31 17.61 -7.43 4.42
C TRP A 31 17.44 -6.18 5.32
N PRO A 32 18.53 -5.63 5.89
CA PRO A 32 19.91 -6.10 5.79
C PRO A 32 20.20 -7.28 6.71
N SER A 33 21.08 -8.20 6.28
CA SER A 33 21.58 -9.27 7.10
C SER A 33 23.03 -9.63 6.72
N LYS A 34 23.86 -9.92 7.71
CA LYS A 34 25.23 -10.41 7.49
C LYS A 34 25.28 -11.92 7.23
N GLU A 35 24.22 -12.64 7.58
CA GLU A 35 24.16 -14.11 7.47
C GLU A 35 23.81 -14.56 6.04
N HIS A 36 23.30 -13.65 5.19
CA HIS A 36 22.81 -13.98 3.86
C HIS A 36 23.62 -13.32 2.76
N ASN A 37 23.85 -14.08 1.69
CA ASN A 37 24.41 -13.54 0.47
C ASN A 37 23.27 -13.14 -0.49
N PHE A 38 23.05 -11.83 -0.64
CA PHE A 38 21.99 -11.29 -1.48
C PHE A 38 22.36 -11.18 -2.97
N LYS A 39 23.63 -11.41 -3.33
CA LYS A 39 24.08 -11.28 -4.74
C LYS A 39 23.37 -12.23 -5.71
N ALA A 40 22.89 -13.37 -5.22
CA ALA A 40 22.16 -14.34 -6.04
C ALA A 40 20.63 -14.14 -6.06
N ILE A 41 20.13 -13.11 -5.39
CA ILE A 41 18.71 -12.85 -5.29
C ILE A 41 18.23 -12.14 -6.56
N GLU A 42 17.17 -12.68 -7.15
CA GLU A 42 16.54 -12.15 -8.36
C GLU A 42 15.19 -11.47 -8.08
N THR A 43 14.60 -11.70 -6.91
CA THR A 43 13.29 -11.15 -6.53
C THR A 43 13.35 -10.55 -5.12
N ALA A 44 12.76 -9.37 -4.95
CA ALA A 44 12.64 -8.72 -3.66
C ALA A 44 11.21 -8.22 -3.42
N ILE A 45 10.76 -8.31 -2.18
CA ILE A 45 9.50 -7.75 -1.68
C ILE A 45 9.88 -6.55 -0.82
N LEU A 46 9.48 -5.35 -1.22
CA LEU A 46 10.02 -4.11 -0.64
C LEU A 46 8.94 -3.11 -0.26
N TRP A 47 9.16 -2.43 0.88
CA TRP A 47 8.45 -1.22 1.27
C TRP A 47 9.44 -0.16 1.72
N ASN A 48 9.41 1.01 1.06
CA ASN A 48 10.24 2.18 1.32
C ASN A 48 11.74 1.89 1.47
N PRO A 49 12.36 1.19 0.49
CA PRO A 49 13.76 0.80 0.59
C PRO A 49 14.70 2.00 0.51
N PRO A 50 15.83 1.97 1.23
CA PRO A 50 16.86 3.00 1.10
C PRO A 50 17.56 2.92 -0.26
N LYS A 51 18.05 4.06 -0.77
CA LYS A 51 18.68 4.14 -2.11
C LYS A 51 19.87 3.21 -2.31
N TYR A 52 20.62 2.93 -1.25
CA TYR A 52 21.83 2.08 -1.32
C TYR A 52 21.53 0.57 -1.39
N ILE A 53 20.28 0.15 -1.22
CA ILE A 53 19.88 -1.26 -1.24
C ILE A 53 20.33 -1.97 -2.54
N TRP A 54 20.34 -1.26 -3.66
CA TRP A 54 20.66 -1.83 -4.97
C TRP A 54 22.08 -2.37 -5.08
N ASN A 55 23.01 -1.88 -4.25
CA ASN A 55 24.39 -2.34 -4.22
C ASN A 55 24.51 -3.80 -3.79
N ASP A 56 23.56 -4.28 -3.00
CA ASP A 56 23.56 -5.66 -2.49
C ASP A 56 22.85 -6.65 -3.43
N PHE A 57 22.11 -6.13 -4.43
CA PHE A 57 21.27 -6.93 -5.33
C PHE A 57 21.66 -6.80 -6.81
N PRO A 58 22.89 -7.14 -7.23
CA PRO A 58 23.32 -6.93 -8.62
C PRO A 58 22.55 -7.79 -9.65
N ASN A 59 21.89 -8.86 -9.22
CA ASN A 59 21.15 -9.77 -10.09
C ASN A 59 19.62 -9.64 -9.93
N LEU A 60 19.14 -8.56 -9.26
CA LEU A 60 17.71 -8.34 -9.07
C LEU A 60 17.00 -8.10 -10.41
N LYS A 61 15.92 -8.83 -10.64
CA LYS A 61 15.10 -8.77 -11.86
C LYS A 61 13.69 -8.27 -11.59
N LEU A 62 13.18 -8.52 -10.35
CA LEU A 62 11.80 -8.24 -10.00
C LEU A 62 11.71 -7.64 -8.59
N ILE A 63 10.97 -6.56 -8.48
CA ILE A 63 10.54 -5.97 -7.22
C ILE A 63 9.03 -6.11 -7.11
N GLN A 64 8.56 -6.68 -6.00
CA GLN A 64 7.16 -6.63 -5.59
C GLN A 64 6.99 -5.57 -4.50
N SER A 65 6.20 -4.53 -4.78
CA SER A 65 5.77 -3.58 -3.76
C SER A 65 4.81 -4.25 -2.79
N LEU A 66 4.96 -3.99 -1.50
CA LEU A 66 4.01 -4.42 -0.46
C LEU A 66 2.71 -3.61 -0.48
N GLY A 67 2.67 -2.52 -1.24
CA GLY A 67 1.48 -1.69 -1.40
C GLY A 67 1.02 -1.56 -2.83
N ALA A 68 -0.11 -0.87 -2.99
CA ALA A 68 -0.70 -0.56 -4.28
C ALA A 68 0.07 0.55 -5.04
N GLY A 69 0.75 1.44 -4.32
CA GLY A 69 1.66 2.44 -4.87
C GLY A 69 3.08 1.92 -5.05
N VAL A 70 3.83 2.51 -5.97
CA VAL A 70 5.24 2.18 -6.24
C VAL A 70 6.16 3.41 -6.13
N ASP A 71 5.64 4.56 -5.81
CA ASP A 71 6.38 5.82 -5.70
C ASP A 71 7.52 5.76 -4.68
N HIS A 72 7.34 5.06 -3.57
CA HIS A 72 8.36 4.82 -2.56
C HIS A 72 9.55 3.98 -3.09
N ILE A 73 9.30 3.06 -4.03
CA ILE A 73 10.35 2.28 -4.71
C ILE A 73 11.05 3.17 -5.74
N LEU A 74 10.28 3.93 -6.53
CA LEU A 74 10.84 4.84 -7.53
C LEU A 74 11.71 5.93 -6.91
N LYS A 75 11.37 6.44 -5.72
CA LYS A 75 12.20 7.38 -4.95
C LYS A 75 13.57 6.81 -4.55
N ALA A 76 13.66 5.49 -4.41
CA ALA A 76 14.93 4.80 -4.15
C ALA A 76 15.80 4.65 -5.40
N ASN A 77 15.32 5.07 -6.57
CA ASN A 77 16.06 5.12 -7.83
C ASN A 77 16.53 3.71 -8.30
N PRO A 78 15.62 2.72 -8.47
CA PRO A 78 15.99 1.38 -8.88
C PRO A 78 16.63 1.37 -10.27
N PRO A 79 17.52 0.41 -10.58
CA PRO A 79 18.03 0.22 -11.92
C PRO A 79 16.90 0.02 -12.96
N LEU A 80 17.04 0.63 -14.14
CA LEU A 80 15.99 0.70 -15.17
C LEU A 80 15.54 -0.65 -15.73
N ASN A 81 16.39 -1.67 -15.63
CA ASN A 81 16.12 -3.02 -16.14
C ASN A 81 15.31 -3.90 -15.18
N ILE A 82 15.00 -3.41 -13.97
CA ILE A 82 14.25 -4.18 -12.97
C ILE A 82 12.75 -3.96 -13.19
N LYS A 83 11.99 -5.05 -13.22
CA LYS A 83 10.53 -5.00 -13.29
C LYS A 83 9.96 -4.70 -11.92
N ILE A 84 8.99 -3.79 -11.87
CA ILE A 84 8.31 -3.42 -10.62
C ILE A 84 6.85 -3.85 -10.72
N CYS A 85 6.41 -4.68 -9.77
CA CYS A 85 5.03 -5.09 -9.60
C CYS A 85 4.45 -4.41 -8.34
N ARG A 86 3.15 -4.16 -8.35
CA ARG A 86 2.41 -3.59 -7.23
C ARG A 86 1.36 -4.57 -6.70
N LEU A 87 0.90 -4.31 -5.50
CA LEU A 87 -0.23 -5.06 -4.94
C LEU A 87 -1.52 -4.62 -5.65
N ILE A 88 -2.29 -5.60 -6.10
CA ILE A 88 -3.67 -5.44 -6.54
C ILE A 88 -4.50 -6.43 -5.72
N ASP A 89 -5.35 -5.89 -4.85
CA ASP A 89 -6.12 -6.69 -3.90
C ASP A 89 -7.58 -6.20 -3.89
N SER A 90 -8.49 -7.12 -4.09
CA SER A 90 -9.93 -6.83 -4.12
C SER A 90 -10.48 -6.39 -2.76
N GLU A 91 -9.91 -6.89 -1.67
CA GLU A 91 -10.32 -6.47 -0.32
C GLU A 91 -9.91 -5.02 -0.06
N LEU A 92 -8.69 -4.65 -0.40
CA LEU A 92 -8.22 -3.26 -0.33
C LEU A 92 -9.12 -2.34 -1.17
N THR A 93 -9.45 -2.75 -2.40
CA THR A 93 -10.35 -2.00 -3.28
C THR A 93 -11.73 -1.81 -2.62
N SER A 94 -12.30 -2.86 -2.06
CA SER A 94 -13.60 -2.81 -1.37
C SER A 94 -13.58 -1.83 -0.19
N GLN A 95 -12.54 -1.89 0.64
CA GLN A 95 -12.38 -0.97 1.78
C GLN A 95 -12.23 0.49 1.33
N MET A 96 -11.50 0.75 0.26
CA MET A 96 -11.37 2.10 -0.29
C MET A 96 -12.68 2.63 -0.86
N VAL A 97 -13.49 1.78 -1.50
CA VAL A 97 -14.84 2.14 -1.96
C VAL A 97 -15.73 2.52 -0.77
N HIS A 98 -15.73 1.72 0.29
CA HIS A 98 -16.50 2.02 1.51
C HIS A 98 -16.06 3.34 2.14
N TYR A 99 -14.75 3.59 2.21
CA TYR A 99 -14.20 4.84 2.74
C TYR A 99 -14.63 6.05 1.90
N ALA A 100 -14.53 5.94 0.57
CA ALA A 100 -14.94 7.01 -0.33
C ALA A 100 -16.43 7.32 -0.22
N LEU A 101 -17.30 6.29 -0.23
CA LEU A 101 -18.74 6.44 -0.07
C LEU A 101 -19.09 7.06 1.29
N LEU A 102 -18.47 6.60 2.38
CA LEU A 102 -18.67 7.17 3.70
C LEU A 102 -18.33 8.67 3.71
N THR A 103 -17.16 9.03 3.17
CA THR A 103 -16.70 10.43 3.12
C THR A 103 -17.66 11.32 2.33
N ILE A 104 -18.09 10.85 1.14
CA ILE A 104 -19.06 11.58 0.30
C ILE A 104 -20.37 11.80 1.08
N LEU A 105 -20.91 10.76 1.70
CA LEU A 105 -22.15 10.84 2.47
C LEU A 105 -22.02 11.72 3.70
N MET A 106 -20.92 11.65 4.41
CA MET A 106 -20.64 12.54 5.56
C MET A 106 -20.62 14.01 5.15
N CYS A 107 -19.97 14.33 4.03
CA CYS A 107 -19.97 15.69 3.49
C CYS A 107 -21.35 16.12 3.00
N HIS A 108 -22.02 15.29 2.20
CA HIS A 108 -23.36 15.58 1.65
C HIS A 108 -24.40 15.82 2.74
N ARG A 109 -24.33 15.07 3.85
CA ARG A 109 -25.26 15.18 4.99
C ARG A 109 -24.78 16.11 6.08
N ASN A 110 -23.68 16.84 5.90
CA ASN A 110 -23.09 17.73 6.91
C ASN A 110 -22.91 17.04 8.28
N ILE A 111 -22.51 15.76 8.30
CA ILE A 111 -22.42 14.98 9.55
C ILE A 111 -21.43 15.59 10.54
N HIS A 112 -20.32 16.17 10.05
CA HIS A 112 -19.33 16.84 10.86
C HIS A 112 -19.93 18.04 11.64
N GLN A 113 -20.83 18.83 11.01
CA GLN A 113 -21.54 19.93 11.66
C GLN A 113 -22.52 19.40 12.71
N ASN A 114 -23.28 18.35 12.35
CA ASN A 114 -24.21 17.72 13.31
C ASN A 114 -23.48 17.19 14.56
N ILE A 115 -22.31 16.57 14.40
CA ILE A 115 -21.48 16.12 15.51
C ILE A 115 -21.01 17.30 16.38
N THR A 116 -20.61 18.41 15.77
CA THR A 116 -20.22 19.63 16.47
C THR A 116 -21.38 20.22 17.25
N ASN A 117 -22.54 20.37 16.59
CA ASN A 117 -23.76 20.88 17.20
C ASN A 117 -24.22 20.03 18.38
N GLN A 118 -24.12 18.70 18.27
CA GLN A 118 -24.42 17.77 19.36
C GLN A 118 -23.50 18.01 20.57
N LYS A 119 -22.18 18.14 20.33
CA LYS A 119 -21.21 18.39 21.41
C LYS A 119 -21.44 19.73 22.14
N THR A 120 -21.84 20.75 21.37
CA THR A 120 -22.13 22.10 21.89
C THR A 120 -23.57 22.28 22.35
N LYS A 121 -24.41 21.22 22.29
CA LYS A 121 -25.83 21.23 22.60
C LYS A 121 -26.63 22.28 21.85
N VAL A 122 -26.26 22.55 20.61
CA VAL A 122 -26.96 23.44 19.68
C VAL A 122 -27.92 22.63 18.84
N TRP A 123 -29.19 23.01 18.83
CA TRP A 123 -30.19 22.48 17.92
C TRP A 123 -30.28 23.41 16.70
N GLU A 124 -29.88 22.90 15.53
CA GLU A 124 -29.91 23.63 14.26
C GLU A 124 -30.39 22.70 13.16
N GLN A 125 -31.37 23.14 12.39
CA GLN A 125 -31.82 22.42 11.20
C GLN A 125 -30.89 22.77 10.03
N ILE A 126 -30.06 21.80 9.61
CA ILE A 126 -29.15 21.98 8.49
C ILE A 126 -29.88 21.56 7.19
N HIS A 127 -30.00 22.50 6.27
CA HIS A 127 -30.56 22.23 4.94
C HIS A 127 -29.48 21.54 4.05
N HIS A 128 -29.87 20.44 3.44
CA HIS A 128 -28.99 19.68 2.54
C HIS A 128 -29.41 19.91 1.08
N LYS A 129 -28.45 19.95 0.17
CA LYS A 129 -28.71 19.88 -1.25
C LYS A 129 -29.33 18.53 -1.60
N SER A 130 -30.17 18.49 -2.65
CA SER A 130 -30.64 17.22 -3.18
C SER A 130 -29.48 16.42 -3.80
N THR A 131 -29.65 15.11 -3.91
CA THR A 131 -28.65 14.25 -4.55
C THR A 131 -28.41 14.65 -6.00
N SER A 132 -29.48 15.13 -6.70
CA SER A 132 -29.40 15.60 -8.09
C SER A 132 -28.59 16.89 -8.26
N GLU A 133 -28.42 17.68 -7.20
CA GLU A 133 -27.63 18.92 -7.19
C GLU A 133 -26.20 18.73 -6.68
N THR A 134 -25.87 17.50 -6.30
CA THR A 134 -24.55 17.19 -5.74
C THR A 134 -23.63 16.67 -6.83
N ILE A 135 -22.49 17.32 -6.99
CA ILE A 135 -21.45 16.93 -7.93
C ILE A 135 -20.28 16.34 -7.13
N VAL A 136 -19.87 15.14 -7.51
CA VAL A 136 -18.70 14.47 -6.93
C VAL A 136 -17.65 14.30 -8.03
N LEU A 137 -16.46 14.84 -7.81
CA LEU A 137 -15.32 14.66 -8.69
C LEU A 137 -14.41 13.56 -8.13
N ILE A 138 -14.15 12.55 -8.93
CA ILE A 138 -13.21 11.46 -8.59
C ILE A 138 -11.94 11.67 -9.39
N LEU A 139 -10.82 11.89 -8.69
CA LEU A 139 -9.50 12.00 -9.29
C LEU A 139 -8.79 10.63 -9.24
N GLY A 140 -8.77 9.95 -10.38
CA GLY A 140 -8.29 8.59 -10.53
C GLY A 140 -9.42 7.55 -10.38
N PHE A 141 -9.53 6.69 -11.38
CA PHE A 141 -10.50 5.60 -11.43
C PHE A 141 -9.81 4.36 -11.99
N GLY A 142 -8.89 3.83 -11.18
CA GLY A 142 -8.07 2.65 -11.52
C GLY A 142 -8.52 1.39 -10.80
N ASN A 143 -7.56 0.55 -10.41
CA ASN A 143 -7.82 -0.73 -9.72
C ASN A 143 -7.98 -0.57 -8.19
N ILE A 144 -7.99 0.62 -7.69
CA ILE A 144 -8.24 0.96 -6.28
C ILE A 144 -9.30 2.03 -6.24
#